data_bf394afea8731657ef4221dbe0b28798
#
_entry.id   bf394afea8731657ef4221dbe0b28798
#
_cell.length_a   1.000
_cell.length_b   1.000
_cell.length_c   1.000
_cell.angle_alpha   90.00
_cell.angle_beta   90.00
_cell.angle_gamma   90.00
#
_symmetry.space_group_name_H-M   'P 1'
#
loop_
_entity.id
_entity.type
_entity.pdbx_description
1 polymer ?
#
loop_
_entity_poly.entity_id
_entity_poly.type
_entity_poly.pdbx_seq_one_letter_code
_entity_poly.pdbx_strand_id
1 'polypeptide(L)'
;MLHITFITDFVCPYCLVAREALHQAMAETGIAAEITTLPFELTKEPAPRVDTCHDEKRKARWHVLEEPRRELGLPMKLPPMVCPRPYTRLAFEGWLFACDQGRGDDWSERMYRAYFLEEKDIGDVNVLSREAEAVGLDAAALTQALTEGRYTQALHDLEERVRETYHPEHVPTIYINNVETPIHHYTREEMVTLLRRAAEG
;
A
#
# COMPACT_ATOMS: atom_id res chain seq x y z
N MET A 1 -12.82 19.53 2.01
CA MET A 1 -12.30 18.23 1.51
C MET A 1 -10.91 18.07 2.09
N LEU A 2 -10.64 16.96 2.77
CA LEU A 2 -9.31 16.69 3.34
C LEU A 2 -8.35 16.18 2.26
N HIS A 3 -7.06 16.49 2.41
CA HIS A 3 -6.00 15.91 1.59
C HIS A 3 -5.19 14.96 2.47
N ILE A 4 -5.15 13.68 2.08
CA ILE A 4 -4.48 12.62 2.82
C ILE A 4 -3.30 12.12 1.98
N THR A 5 -2.08 12.27 2.49
CA THR A 5 -0.90 11.63 1.92
C THR A 5 -0.68 10.31 2.65
N PHE A 6 -0.65 9.22 1.90
CA PHE A 6 -0.51 7.86 2.42
C PHE A 6 0.77 7.22 1.88
N ILE A 7 1.85 7.23 2.68
CA ILE A 7 3.13 6.64 2.32
C ILE A 7 3.09 5.15 2.69
N THR A 8 3.40 4.28 1.74
CA THR A 8 3.04 2.87 1.84
C THR A 8 3.98 1.92 1.08
N ASP A 9 3.90 0.62 1.45
CA ASP A 9 4.39 -0.50 0.64
C ASP A 9 3.31 -1.59 0.54
N PHE A 10 3.09 -2.13 -0.65
CA PHE A 10 2.06 -3.15 -0.92
C PHE A 10 2.28 -4.47 -0.18
N VAL A 11 3.48 -4.71 0.35
CA VAL A 11 3.80 -5.90 1.17
C VAL A 11 3.82 -5.61 2.68
N CYS A 12 3.40 -4.41 3.09
CA CYS A 12 3.29 -4.04 4.50
C CYS A 12 1.89 -4.35 5.04
N PRO A 13 1.73 -5.27 6.00
CA PRO A 13 0.42 -5.60 6.54
C PRO A 13 -0.23 -4.44 7.30
N TYR A 14 0.57 -3.62 7.97
CA TYR A 14 0.08 -2.41 8.65
C TYR A 14 -0.54 -1.42 7.65
N CYS A 15 0.04 -1.32 6.45
CA CYS A 15 -0.47 -0.44 5.39
C CYS A 15 -1.85 -0.90 4.89
N LEU A 16 -2.04 -2.20 4.67
CA LEU A 16 -3.35 -2.72 4.27
C LEU A 16 -4.41 -2.43 5.33
N VAL A 17 -4.10 -2.74 6.61
CA VAL A 17 -5.06 -2.53 7.71
C VAL A 17 -5.39 -1.05 7.89
N ALA A 18 -4.37 -0.18 7.87
CA ALA A 18 -4.56 1.27 7.97
C ALA A 18 -5.40 1.84 6.82
N ARG A 19 -5.14 1.37 5.58
CA ARG A 19 -5.88 1.79 4.39
C ARG A 19 -7.35 1.39 4.49
N GLU A 20 -7.65 0.16 4.88
CA GLU A 20 -9.01 -0.32 5.06
C GLU A 20 -9.73 0.45 6.17
N ALA A 21 -9.08 0.65 7.31
CA ALA A 21 -9.63 1.44 8.42
C ALA A 21 -9.98 2.87 7.96
N LEU A 22 -9.10 3.49 7.16
CA LEU A 22 -9.31 4.82 6.60
C LEU A 22 -10.51 4.86 5.65
N HIS A 23 -10.61 3.91 4.73
CA HIS A 23 -11.73 3.83 3.78
C HIS A 23 -13.07 3.63 4.50
N GLN A 24 -13.12 2.73 5.50
CA GLN A 24 -14.31 2.52 6.30
C GLN A 24 -14.69 3.76 7.13
N ALA A 25 -13.70 4.46 7.68
CA ALA A 25 -13.92 5.70 8.42
C ALA A 25 -14.44 6.84 7.52
N MET A 26 -13.92 6.96 6.31
CA MET A 26 -14.44 7.91 5.31
C MET A 26 -15.90 7.59 4.96
N ALA A 27 -16.23 6.32 4.75
CA ALA A 27 -17.59 5.89 4.47
C ALA A 27 -18.53 6.15 5.65
N GLU A 28 -18.10 5.91 6.89
CA GLU A 28 -18.88 6.12 8.10
C GLU A 28 -19.13 7.61 8.38
N THR A 29 -18.10 8.44 8.22
CA THR A 29 -18.19 9.87 8.55
C THR A 29 -18.80 10.72 7.45
N GLY A 30 -18.80 10.25 6.20
CA GLY A 30 -19.16 11.03 5.03
C GLY A 30 -18.19 12.20 4.74
N ILE A 31 -17.06 12.27 5.43
CA ILE A 31 -16.05 13.31 5.21
C ILE A 31 -15.36 13.07 3.87
N ALA A 32 -15.48 14.04 2.96
CA ALA A 32 -14.81 13.97 1.67
C ALA A 32 -13.30 14.14 1.85
N ALA A 33 -12.54 13.16 1.38
CA ALA A 33 -11.09 13.19 1.38
C ALA A 33 -10.53 12.66 0.06
N GLU A 34 -9.41 13.21 -0.37
CA GLU A 34 -8.60 12.74 -1.48
C GLU A 34 -7.34 12.07 -0.92
N ILE A 35 -7.09 10.83 -1.32
CA ILE A 35 -5.92 10.07 -0.87
C ILE A 35 -4.87 10.09 -1.97
N THR A 36 -3.71 10.66 -1.67
CA THR A 36 -2.52 10.57 -2.51
C THR A 36 -1.63 9.43 -1.97
N THR A 37 -1.55 8.34 -2.69
CA THR A 37 -0.63 7.23 -2.38
C THR A 37 0.78 7.61 -2.79
N LEU A 38 1.77 7.38 -1.91
CA LEU A 38 3.19 7.57 -2.21
C LEU A 38 3.99 6.30 -1.91
N PRO A 39 4.91 5.90 -2.80
CA PRO A 39 5.65 4.65 -2.67
C PRO A 39 6.78 4.76 -1.64
N PHE A 40 6.99 3.66 -0.91
CA PHE A 40 8.14 3.46 -0.04
C PHE A 40 8.49 1.97 -0.01
N GLU A 41 9.44 1.53 -0.82
CA GLU A 41 9.88 0.14 -0.81
C GLU A 41 10.59 -0.22 0.50
N LEU A 42 10.03 -1.17 1.26
CA LEU A 42 10.63 -1.73 2.49
C LEU A 42 11.90 -2.54 2.22
N THR A 43 12.03 -3.06 1.02
CA THR A 43 13.20 -3.83 0.58
C THR A 43 13.48 -3.50 -0.88
N LYS A 44 14.56 -2.77 -1.12
CA LYS A 44 15.01 -2.43 -2.49
C LYS A 44 16.07 -3.40 -2.98
N GLU A 45 16.00 -3.75 -4.25
CA GLU A 45 17.13 -4.43 -4.92
C GLU A 45 18.41 -3.57 -4.84
N PRO A 46 19.58 -4.18 -4.61
CA PRO A 46 19.88 -5.61 -4.51
C PRO A 46 19.85 -6.19 -3.08
N ALA A 47 19.26 -5.50 -2.09
CA ALA A 47 19.17 -6.03 -0.74
C ALA A 47 18.42 -7.39 -0.73
N PRO A 48 18.85 -8.39 0.07
CA PRO A 48 18.20 -9.69 0.10
C PRO A 48 16.72 -9.60 0.47
N ARG A 49 15.88 -10.34 -0.25
CA ARG A 49 14.46 -10.47 0.09
C ARG A 49 14.28 -11.08 1.48
N VAL A 50 13.29 -10.61 2.20
CA VAL A 50 13.02 -11.03 3.58
C VAL A 50 12.22 -12.34 3.58
N ASP A 51 12.69 -13.34 4.32
CA ASP A 51 11.91 -14.55 4.61
C ASP A 51 10.85 -14.24 5.67
N THR A 52 9.63 -14.02 5.24
CA THR A 52 8.50 -13.73 6.13
C THR A 52 7.82 -14.97 6.67
N CYS A 53 8.02 -16.13 6.03
CA CYS A 53 7.36 -17.37 6.41
C CYS A 53 8.01 -18.06 7.62
N HIS A 54 9.32 -17.87 7.82
CA HIS A 54 10.07 -18.53 8.89
C HIS A 54 10.59 -17.55 9.96
N ASP A 55 10.32 -16.25 9.84
CA ASP A 55 10.70 -15.23 10.82
C ASP A 55 9.67 -15.13 11.96
N GLU A 56 9.81 -15.96 12.98
CA GLU A 56 8.90 -15.99 14.14
C GLU A 56 8.86 -14.65 14.91
N LYS A 57 9.99 -13.91 14.94
CA LYS A 57 10.01 -12.60 15.60
C LYS A 57 9.15 -11.57 14.84
N ARG A 58 9.12 -11.67 13.53
CA ARG A 58 8.29 -10.80 12.69
C ARG A 58 6.82 -11.18 12.82
N LYS A 59 6.50 -12.47 12.77
CA LYS A 59 5.14 -12.97 12.99
C LYS A 59 4.58 -12.50 14.34
N ALA A 60 5.39 -12.61 15.41
CA ALA A 60 4.97 -12.14 16.73
C ALA A 60 4.60 -10.64 16.76
N ARG A 61 5.29 -9.80 15.98
CA ARG A 61 4.95 -8.36 15.89
C ARG A 61 3.61 -8.10 15.21
N TRP A 62 3.15 -8.99 14.33
CA TRP A 62 1.88 -8.83 13.63
C TRP A 62 0.65 -9.17 14.47
N HIS A 63 0.82 -9.73 15.68
CA HIS A 63 -0.30 -10.00 16.59
C HIS A 63 -1.12 -8.75 16.94
N VAL A 64 -0.51 -7.58 16.91
CA VAL A 64 -1.22 -6.31 17.13
C VAL A 64 -2.27 -6.02 16.05
N LEU A 65 -2.19 -6.65 14.89
CA LEU A 65 -3.14 -6.51 13.78
C LEU A 65 -4.31 -7.49 13.85
N GLU A 66 -4.29 -8.46 14.76
CA GLU A 66 -5.32 -9.52 14.86
C GLU A 66 -6.72 -8.93 15.12
N GLU A 67 -6.82 -8.04 16.09
CA GLU A 67 -8.07 -7.38 16.45
C GLU A 67 -8.52 -6.40 15.37
N PRO A 68 -7.67 -5.42 14.93
CA PRO A 68 -8.06 -4.49 13.89
C PRO A 68 -8.51 -5.18 12.59
N ARG A 69 -7.78 -6.17 12.09
CA ARG A 69 -8.16 -6.88 10.86
C ARG A 69 -9.49 -7.63 10.98
N ARG A 70 -9.80 -8.16 12.19
CA ARG A 70 -11.07 -8.84 12.47
C ARG A 70 -12.23 -7.85 12.47
N GLU A 71 -12.08 -6.71 13.15
CA GLU A 71 -13.09 -5.64 13.19
C GLU A 71 -13.39 -5.07 11.80
N LEU A 72 -12.35 -4.93 10.96
CA LEU A 72 -12.46 -4.44 9.60
C LEU A 72 -12.99 -5.49 8.60
N GLY A 73 -13.14 -6.74 9.04
CA GLY A 73 -13.57 -7.83 8.15
C GLY A 73 -12.53 -8.19 7.09
N LEU A 74 -11.23 -7.98 7.36
CA LEU A 74 -10.13 -8.28 6.44
C LEU A 74 -9.68 -9.74 6.56
N PRO A 75 -9.97 -10.62 5.58
CA PRO A 75 -9.53 -12.01 5.60
C PRO A 75 -8.09 -12.17 5.12
N MET A 76 -7.21 -11.26 5.54
CA MET A 76 -5.81 -11.26 5.14
C MET A 76 -5.03 -12.42 5.80
N LYS A 77 -4.06 -12.96 5.07
CA LYS A 77 -3.16 -13.98 5.56
C LYS A 77 -1.85 -13.36 6.05
N LEU A 78 -1.38 -13.78 7.24
CA LEU A 78 -0.17 -13.26 7.88
C LEU A 78 0.70 -14.40 8.45
N PRO A 79 1.84 -14.66 7.81
CA PRO A 79 2.29 -14.16 6.52
C PRO A 79 1.49 -14.75 5.37
N PRO A 80 1.46 -14.09 4.18
CA PRO A 80 1.12 -14.77 2.94
C PRO A 80 2.16 -15.85 2.62
N MET A 81 1.75 -16.92 1.92
CA MET A 81 2.64 -18.03 1.55
C MET A 81 3.62 -17.71 0.41
N VAL A 82 3.76 -16.44 0.06
CA VAL A 82 4.74 -15.95 -0.93
C VAL A 82 6.06 -15.68 -0.23
N CYS A 83 6.97 -16.64 -0.30
CA CYS A 83 8.26 -16.57 0.36
C CYS A 83 9.44 -16.89 -0.58
N PRO A 84 10.49 -16.08 -0.49
CA PRO A 84 10.65 -14.85 0.30
C PRO A 84 9.72 -13.74 -0.17
N ARG A 85 9.42 -12.75 0.70
CA ARG A 85 8.61 -11.58 0.38
C ARG A 85 9.09 -10.91 -0.91
N PRO A 86 8.20 -10.62 -1.88
CA PRO A 86 8.60 -10.03 -3.15
C PRO A 86 9.16 -8.61 -2.99
N TYR A 87 9.95 -8.18 -3.95
CA TYR A 87 10.20 -6.76 -4.16
C TYR A 87 8.94 -6.11 -4.73
N THR A 88 8.73 -4.84 -4.41
CA THR A 88 7.52 -4.12 -4.82
C THR A 88 7.76 -3.11 -5.94
N ARG A 89 9.00 -2.99 -6.42
CA ARG A 89 9.36 -2.09 -7.52
C ARG A 89 8.43 -2.23 -8.72
N LEU A 90 8.28 -3.42 -9.26
CA LEU A 90 7.42 -3.65 -10.43
C LEU A 90 5.94 -3.36 -10.14
N ALA A 91 5.45 -3.65 -8.94
CA ALA A 91 4.09 -3.31 -8.54
C ALA A 91 3.89 -1.78 -8.45
N PHE A 92 4.89 -1.02 -8.00
CA PHE A 92 4.85 0.45 -8.00
C PHE A 92 5.04 1.05 -9.40
N GLU A 93 5.87 0.46 -10.26
CA GLU A 93 5.93 0.85 -11.67
C GLU A 93 4.58 0.63 -12.36
N GLY A 94 3.89 -0.49 -12.05
CA GLY A 94 2.51 -0.74 -12.48
C GLY A 94 1.52 0.25 -11.91
N TRP A 95 1.73 0.72 -10.68
CA TRP A 95 0.92 1.78 -10.08
C TRP A 95 1.08 3.11 -10.82
N LEU A 96 2.30 3.50 -11.21
CA LEU A 96 2.52 4.70 -12.04
C LEU A 96 1.83 4.58 -13.40
N PHE A 97 1.94 3.41 -14.04
CA PHE A 97 1.20 3.13 -15.28
C PHE A 97 -0.32 3.26 -15.11
N ALA A 98 -0.85 2.79 -13.98
CA ALA A 98 -2.27 2.91 -13.65
C ALA A 98 -2.68 4.36 -13.35
N CYS A 99 -1.83 5.14 -12.69
CA CYS A 99 -2.05 6.55 -12.42
C CYS A 99 -2.20 7.36 -13.71
N ASP A 100 -1.39 7.09 -14.73
CA ASP A 100 -1.50 7.75 -16.04
C ASP A 100 -2.87 7.51 -16.71
N GLN A 101 -3.62 6.53 -16.27
CA GLN A 101 -4.96 6.16 -16.77
C GLN A 101 -6.08 6.43 -15.74
N GLY A 102 -5.77 7.14 -14.65
CA GLY A 102 -6.74 7.43 -13.59
C GLY A 102 -7.18 6.21 -12.76
N ARG A 103 -6.37 5.15 -12.73
CA ARG A 103 -6.68 3.86 -12.08
C ARG A 103 -5.71 3.52 -10.93
N GLY A 104 -4.97 4.51 -10.41
CA GLY A 104 -3.97 4.30 -9.36
C GLY A 104 -4.53 3.68 -8.08
N ASP A 105 -5.71 4.12 -7.64
CA ASP A 105 -6.35 3.58 -6.43
C ASP A 105 -6.85 2.15 -6.62
N ASP A 106 -7.48 1.86 -7.78
CA ASP A 106 -7.92 0.50 -8.11
C ASP A 106 -6.74 -0.47 -8.16
N TRP A 107 -5.61 -0.02 -8.73
CA TRP A 107 -4.38 -0.80 -8.75
C TRP A 107 -3.83 -1.02 -7.34
N SER A 108 -3.78 0.02 -6.51
CA SER A 108 -3.29 -0.07 -5.13
C SER A 108 -4.10 -1.10 -4.34
N GLU A 109 -5.43 -1.02 -4.41
CA GLU A 109 -6.31 -2.01 -3.78
C GLU A 109 -6.05 -3.41 -4.34
N ARG A 110 -5.92 -3.53 -5.66
CA ARG A 110 -5.68 -4.82 -6.32
C ARG A 110 -4.36 -5.45 -5.84
N MET A 111 -3.29 -4.67 -5.68
CA MET A 111 -2.00 -5.18 -5.21
C MET A 111 -2.07 -5.72 -3.79
N TYR A 112 -2.71 -5.01 -2.87
CA TYR A 112 -2.93 -5.51 -1.52
C TYR A 112 -3.74 -6.81 -1.49
N ARG A 113 -4.83 -6.88 -2.26
CA ARG A 113 -5.66 -8.08 -2.36
C ARG A 113 -4.88 -9.25 -2.95
N ALA A 114 -4.17 -9.02 -4.04
CA ALA A 114 -3.35 -10.04 -4.70
C ALA A 114 -2.34 -10.66 -3.73
N TYR A 115 -1.63 -9.83 -2.97
CA TYR A 115 -0.60 -10.31 -2.06
C TYR A 115 -1.18 -10.92 -0.77
N PHE A 116 -2.03 -10.19 -0.03
CA PHE A 116 -2.47 -10.61 1.30
C PHE A 116 -3.67 -11.55 1.33
N LEU A 117 -4.55 -11.51 0.33
CA LEU A 117 -5.77 -12.32 0.31
C LEU A 117 -5.65 -13.51 -0.64
N GLU A 118 -4.94 -13.31 -1.75
CA GLU A 118 -4.84 -14.30 -2.84
C GLU A 118 -3.45 -14.96 -2.91
N GLU A 119 -2.50 -14.51 -2.08
CA GLU A 119 -1.14 -15.05 -1.97
C GLU A 119 -0.38 -15.11 -3.31
N LYS A 120 -0.50 -14.02 -4.09
CA LYS A 120 0.17 -13.87 -5.37
C LYS A 120 1.49 -13.11 -5.22
N ASP A 121 2.51 -13.50 -6.00
CA ASP A 121 3.79 -12.78 -6.08
C ASP A 121 3.63 -11.52 -6.92
N ILE A 122 3.44 -10.37 -6.27
CA ILE A 122 3.32 -9.06 -6.93
C ILE A 122 4.67 -8.50 -7.44
N GLY A 123 5.75 -9.25 -7.32
CA GLY A 123 7.03 -8.98 -7.98
C GLY A 123 7.17 -9.68 -9.34
N ASP A 124 6.21 -10.54 -9.74
CA ASP A 124 6.21 -11.27 -11.00
C ASP A 124 5.39 -10.52 -12.07
N VAL A 125 6.03 -10.17 -13.18
CA VAL A 125 5.40 -9.48 -14.33
C VAL A 125 4.17 -10.23 -14.84
N ASN A 126 4.19 -11.56 -14.88
CA ASN A 126 3.02 -12.34 -15.36
C ASN A 126 1.85 -12.27 -14.37
N VAL A 127 2.12 -12.13 -13.09
CA VAL A 127 1.07 -11.87 -12.10
C VAL A 127 0.52 -10.48 -12.32
N LEU A 128 1.38 -9.45 -12.38
CA LEU A 128 0.97 -8.06 -12.57
C LEU A 128 0.16 -7.86 -13.86
N SER A 129 0.53 -8.56 -14.94
CA SER A 129 -0.21 -8.55 -16.21
C SER A 129 -1.67 -9.00 -16.03
N ARG A 130 -1.89 -10.11 -15.31
CA ARG A 130 -3.26 -10.59 -15.01
C ARG A 130 -4.04 -9.66 -14.10
N GLU A 131 -3.35 -9.05 -13.13
CA GLU A 131 -3.99 -8.10 -12.22
C GLU A 131 -4.37 -6.78 -12.93
N ALA A 132 -3.66 -6.42 -14.01
CA ALA A 132 -4.01 -5.28 -14.85
C ALA A 132 -5.39 -5.49 -15.52
N GLU A 133 -5.64 -6.66 -16.07
CA GLU A 133 -6.95 -6.99 -16.65
C GLU A 133 -8.09 -6.86 -15.63
N ALA A 134 -7.83 -7.30 -14.39
CA ALA A 134 -8.82 -7.25 -13.30
C ALA A 134 -9.24 -5.83 -12.92
N VAL A 135 -8.41 -4.83 -13.20
CA VAL A 135 -8.71 -3.40 -12.96
C VAL A 135 -8.95 -2.62 -14.25
N GLY A 136 -9.13 -3.31 -15.37
CA GLY A 136 -9.49 -2.71 -16.66
C GLY A 136 -8.35 -1.98 -17.38
N LEU A 137 -7.10 -2.35 -17.07
CA LEU A 137 -5.91 -1.84 -17.75
C LEU A 137 -5.50 -2.78 -18.88
N ASP A 138 -4.80 -2.25 -19.89
CA ASP A 138 -4.20 -3.07 -20.95
C ASP A 138 -3.00 -3.84 -20.41
N ALA A 139 -3.18 -5.14 -20.25
CA ALA A 139 -2.17 -6.06 -19.73
C ALA A 139 -0.92 -6.16 -20.62
N ALA A 140 -1.09 -6.09 -21.93
CA ALA A 140 0.04 -6.15 -22.86
C ALA A 140 0.87 -4.86 -22.78
N ALA A 141 0.21 -3.70 -22.75
CA ALA A 141 0.86 -2.41 -22.60
C ALA A 141 1.57 -2.28 -21.24
N LEU A 142 0.97 -2.77 -20.14
CA LEU A 142 1.63 -2.83 -18.84
C LEU A 142 2.85 -3.74 -18.90
N THR A 143 2.73 -4.95 -19.40
CA THR A 143 3.85 -5.91 -19.50
C THR A 143 5.01 -5.32 -20.30
N GLN A 144 4.72 -4.66 -21.42
CA GLN A 144 5.73 -3.97 -22.20
C GLN A 144 6.40 -2.86 -21.39
N ALA A 145 5.61 -2.00 -20.72
CA ALA A 145 6.13 -0.89 -19.91
C ALA A 145 7.06 -1.36 -18.80
N LEU A 146 6.68 -2.44 -18.09
CA LEU A 146 7.50 -3.03 -17.03
C LEU A 146 8.79 -3.65 -17.58
N THR A 147 8.70 -4.38 -18.69
CA THR A 147 9.86 -5.04 -19.32
C THR A 147 10.88 -4.02 -19.86
N GLU A 148 10.40 -2.92 -20.42
CA GLU A 148 11.23 -1.81 -20.92
C GLU A 148 11.73 -0.89 -19.80
N GLY A 149 11.29 -1.06 -18.56
CA GLY A 149 11.63 -0.19 -17.42
C GLY A 149 11.13 1.26 -17.61
N ARG A 150 9.98 1.45 -18.27
CA ARG A 150 9.46 2.78 -18.64
C ARG A 150 9.27 3.70 -17.43
N TYR A 151 8.90 3.13 -16.30
CA TYR A 151 8.62 3.87 -15.06
C TYR A 151 9.73 3.78 -14.01
N THR A 152 10.80 3.04 -14.28
CA THR A 152 11.88 2.81 -13.29
C THR A 152 12.49 4.12 -12.77
N GLN A 153 12.85 5.04 -13.68
CA GLN A 153 13.43 6.32 -13.27
C GLN A 153 12.40 7.22 -12.56
N ALA A 154 11.16 7.26 -13.06
CA ALA A 154 10.08 8.05 -12.45
C ALA A 154 9.75 7.57 -11.02
N LEU A 155 9.77 6.26 -10.80
CA LEU A 155 9.58 5.68 -9.46
C LEU A 155 10.75 6.06 -8.54
N HIS A 156 11.98 5.90 -9.01
CA HIS A 156 13.17 6.28 -8.24
C HIS A 156 13.11 7.76 -7.81
N ASP A 157 12.86 8.67 -8.75
CA ASP A 157 12.77 10.11 -8.48
C ASP A 157 11.63 10.44 -7.51
N LEU A 158 10.50 9.72 -7.63
CA LEU A 158 9.37 9.90 -6.71
C LEU A 158 9.73 9.44 -5.29
N GLU A 159 10.35 8.29 -5.14
CA GLU A 159 10.75 7.80 -3.82
C GLU A 159 11.85 8.66 -3.18
N GLU A 160 12.78 9.22 -3.95
CA GLU A 160 13.75 10.19 -3.43
C GLU A 160 13.02 11.43 -2.89
N ARG A 161 12.10 12.01 -3.67
CA ARG A 161 11.27 13.13 -3.20
C ARG A 161 10.48 12.78 -1.93
N VAL A 162 9.91 11.58 -1.84
CA VAL A 162 9.20 11.13 -0.63
C VAL A 162 10.14 11.12 0.57
N ARG A 163 11.35 10.59 0.41
CA ARG A 163 12.36 10.55 1.49
C ARG A 163 12.81 11.94 1.91
N GLU A 164 13.04 12.83 0.95
CA GLU A 164 13.49 14.21 1.20
C GLU A 164 12.39 15.09 1.81
N THR A 165 11.14 14.89 1.43
CA THR A 165 10.02 15.73 1.86
C THR A 165 9.43 15.29 3.19
N TYR A 166 9.26 13.97 3.37
CA TYR A 166 8.50 13.41 4.50
C TYR A 166 9.38 12.69 5.51
N HIS A 167 10.62 12.33 5.17
CA HIS A 167 11.57 11.59 6.02
C HIS A 167 10.93 10.37 6.72
N PRO A 168 10.15 9.53 6.02
CA PRO A 168 9.40 8.46 6.67
C PRO A 168 10.35 7.44 7.30
N GLU A 169 10.19 7.18 8.60
CA GLU A 169 10.95 6.16 9.33
C GLU A 169 10.34 4.77 9.21
N HIS A 170 9.04 4.71 8.89
CA HIS A 170 8.28 3.47 8.73
C HIS A 170 7.10 3.68 7.77
N VAL A 171 6.40 2.60 7.45
CA VAL A 171 5.11 2.65 6.74
C VAL A 171 4.07 1.81 7.50
N PRO A 172 2.78 2.22 7.48
CA PRO A 172 2.26 3.43 6.84
C PRO A 172 2.68 4.70 7.57
N THR A 173 2.96 5.77 6.82
CA THR A 173 3.05 7.12 7.36
C THR A 173 1.94 7.94 6.71
N ILE A 174 1.14 8.63 7.50
CA ILE A 174 -0.03 9.37 7.04
C ILE A 174 0.10 10.84 7.40
N TYR A 175 -0.20 11.69 6.43
CA TYR A 175 -0.38 13.13 6.64
C TYR A 175 -1.82 13.49 6.28
N ILE A 176 -2.50 14.26 7.12
CA ILE A 176 -3.80 14.86 6.82
C ILE A 176 -3.61 16.37 6.76
N ASN A 177 -3.94 16.98 5.62
CA ASN A 177 -3.70 18.40 5.36
C ASN A 177 -2.24 18.83 5.66
N ASN A 178 -1.28 18.03 5.25
CA ASN A 178 0.17 18.18 5.48
C ASN A 178 0.62 18.10 6.95
N VAL A 179 -0.23 17.65 7.86
CA VAL A 179 0.13 17.38 9.26
C VAL A 179 0.31 15.88 9.43
N GLU A 180 1.50 15.46 9.88
CA GLU A 180 1.75 14.06 10.19
C GLU A 180 0.79 13.57 11.27
N THR A 181 0.17 12.43 11.00
CA THR A 181 -0.91 11.88 11.81
C THR A 181 -0.52 10.48 12.26
N PRO A 182 0.06 10.33 13.46
CA PRO A 182 0.45 9.04 13.99
C PRO A 182 -0.75 8.11 14.16
N ILE A 183 -0.57 6.84 13.81
CA ILE A 183 -1.56 5.79 13.99
C ILE A 183 -1.03 4.81 15.04
N HIS A 184 -1.86 4.45 16.01
CA HIS A 184 -1.46 3.60 17.12
C HIS A 184 -2.19 2.25 17.15
N HIS A 185 -3.46 2.22 16.76
CA HIS A 185 -4.32 1.05 16.91
C HIS A 185 -4.79 0.44 15.60
N TYR A 186 -4.67 1.16 14.48
CA TYR A 186 -5.11 0.71 13.15
C TYR A 186 -6.60 0.36 13.07
N THR A 187 -7.43 0.93 13.96
CA THR A 187 -8.86 0.68 14.02
C THR A 187 -9.65 1.70 13.20
N ARG A 188 -10.86 1.33 12.81
CA ARG A 188 -11.79 2.27 12.18
C ARG A 188 -12.12 3.45 13.12
N GLU A 189 -12.31 3.19 14.41
CA GLU A 189 -12.63 4.23 15.40
C GLU A 189 -11.53 5.28 15.52
N GLU A 190 -10.25 4.83 15.53
CA GLU A 190 -9.11 5.75 15.50
C GLU A 190 -9.15 6.64 14.25
N MET A 191 -9.35 6.06 13.07
CA MET A 191 -9.43 6.82 11.81
C MET A 191 -10.62 7.79 11.77
N VAL A 192 -11.78 7.39 12.29
CA VAL A 192 -12.96 8.28 12.45
C VAL A 192 -12.59 9.51 13.30
N THR A 193 -11.91 9.28 14.43
CA THR A 193 -11.47 10.34 15.32
C THR A 193 -10.50 11.30 14.63
N LEU A 194 -9.51 10.76 13.91
CA LEU A 194 -8.51 11.55 13.19
C LEU A 194 -9.15 12.38 12.07
N LEU A 195 -10.06 11.79 11.27
CA LEU A 195 -10.76 12.51 10.20
C LEU A 195 -11.65 13.64 10.74
N ARG A 196 -12.42 13.39 11.80
CA ARG A 196 -13.25 14.43 12.43
C ARG A 196 -12.42 15.59 12.94
N ARG A 197 -11.36 15.29 13.68
CA ARG A 197 -10.42 16.32 14.19
C ARG A 197 -9.83 17.15 13.07
N ALA A 198 -9.42 16.53 11.97
CA ALA A 198 -8.84 17.24 10.84
C ALA A 198 -9.87 18.06 10.05
N ALA A 199 -11.16 17.72 10.11
CA ALA A 199 -12.23 18.47 9.45
C ALA A 199 -12.71 19.69 10.27
N GLU A 200 -12.42 19.74 11.57
CA GLU A 200 -12.80 20.83 12.47
C GLU A 200 -11.75 21.94 12.54
N GLY A 201 -10.50 21.66 12.16
CA GLY A 201 -9.36 22.60 12.18
C GLY A 201 -9.02 23.15 10.83
#